data_d68ff760ced3a57bce2644bce5becbf4
#
_entry.id   d68ff760ced3a57bce2644bce5becbf4
#
_cell.length_a   1.000
_cell.length_b   1.000
_cell.length_c   1.000
_cell.angle_alpha   90.00
_cell.angle_beta   90.00
_cell.angle_gamma   90.00
#
_symmetry.space_group_name_H-M   'P 1'
#
loop_
_entity.id
_entity.type
_entity.pdbx_description
1 polymer ?
#
loop_
_entity_poly.entity_id
_entity_poly.type
_entity_poly.pdbx_seq_one_letter_code
_entity_poly.pdbx_strand_id
1 'polypeptide(L)'
;MPTHFSSGVSNRTTGHPLFEFPYLDPFKYYIYSNDFFTYHADEFTITTTEDGSGSASEALTSLAGGALLVTNAAGDNDADFFQLKGESFKYDSTKNMFFKARFKVNDATQSDIVMGLQITDTSPLATTDGIFFQKDDGDANLDFHIEKDSTQTDNTAIATLSDDTFVDVAFHYDPKGNNGSGSFRIFVDDAIVAEQTTLTNVPDNEELTVSFGIQNGAAAAKTMTLDFIMAAVER
;
A
#
# COMPACT_ATOMS: atom_id res chain seq x y z
N MET A 1 -26.04 -24.41 12.36
CA MET A 1 -25.54 -23.06 12.61
C MET A 1 -24.12 -23.04 12.05
N PRO A 2 -23.76 -22.13 11.20
CA PRO A 2 -22.36 -22.02 10.83
C PRO A 2 -21.57 -21.65 12.08
N THR A 3 -20.58 -22.44 12.41
CA THR A 3 -19.62 -22.15 13.49
C THR A 3 -18.80 -20.92 13.05
N HIS A 4 -19.15 -19.79 13.61
CA HIS A 4 -18.50 -18.53 13.39
C HIS A 4 -17.63 -18.20 14.61
N PHE A 5 -16.34 -18.03 14.40
CA PHE A 5 -15.46 -17.53 15.45
C PHE A 5 -15.65 -16.02 15.54
N SER A 6 -16.37 -15.55 16.56
CA SER A 6 -16.64 -14.12 16.75
C SER A 6 -15.37 -13.26 17.02
N SER A 7 -14.27 -13.91 17.29
CA SER A 7 -12.97 -13.30 17.60
C SER A 7 -11.84 -13.82 16.68
N GLY A 8 -12.16 -14.10 15.42
CA GLY A 8 -11.20 -14.67 14.46
C GLY A 8 -10.98 -16.18 14.71
N VAL A 9 -9.82 -16.69 14.29
CA VAL A 9 -9.46 -18.11 14.40
C VAL A 9 -9.10 -18.56 15.81
N SER A 10 -9.16 -17.68 16.79
CA SER A 10 -8.80 -18.03 18.18
C SER A 10 -10.02 -18.61 18.93
N ASN A 11 -9.94 -19.87 19.30
CA ASN A 11 -10.85 -20.52 20.25
C ASN A 11 -10.52 -20.21 21.72
N ARG A 12 -9.76 -19.17 21.99
CA ARG A 12 -9.26 -18.85 23.33
C ARG A 12 -10.21 -17.91 24.05
N THR A 13 -10.30 -18.06 25.36
CA THR A 13 -11.08 -17.15 26.21
C THR A 13 -10.43 -15.78 26.26
N THR A 14 -11.22 -14.73 26.48
CA THR A 14 -10.76 -13.33 26.54
C THR A 14 -9.66 -13.06 27.58
N GLY A 15 -9.47 -13.91 28.57
CA GLY A 15 -8.37 -13.80 29.54
C GLY A 15 -7.09 -14.54 29.17
N HIS A 16 -7.02 -15.16 27.98
CA HIS A 16 -5.83 -15.87 27.57
C HIS A 16 -4.82 -14.90 26.91
N PRO A 17 -3.51 -14.94 27.24
CA PRO A 17 -2.51 -14.01 26.67
C PRO A 17 -2.47 -13.97 25.13
N LEU A 18 -2.77 -15.09 24.45
CA LEU A 18 -2.83 -15.17 23.00
C LEU A 18 -4.18 -14.74 22.41
N PHE A 19 -5.16 -14.32 23.21
CA PHE A 19 -6.41 -13.75 22.72
C PHE A 19 -6.17 -12.36 22.11
N GLU A 20 -5.20 -11.63 22.59
CA GLU A 20 -4.81 -10.30 22.09
C GLU A 20 -4.04 -10.36 20.77
N PHE A 21 -3.96 -11.52 20.12
CA PHE A 21 -3.37 -11.66 18.79
C PHE A 21 -4.49 -11.64 17.73
N PRO A 22 -4.97 -10.45 17.32
CA PRO A 22 -6.04 -10.34 16.34
C PRO A 22 -5.45 -10.61 14.95
N TYR A 23 -5.72 -11.79 14.43
CA TYR A 23 -5.45 -12.13 13.04
C TYR A 23 -6.75 -12.18 12.27
N LEU A 24 -6.78 -11.62 11.06
CA LEU A 24 -7.96 -11.74 10.19
C LEU A 24 -8.24 -13.22 9.91
N ASP A 25 -9.51 -13.61 9.97
CA ASP A 25 -9.93 -14.99 9.74
C ASP A 25 -9.65 -15.37 8.27
N PRO A 26 -8.69 -16.28 7.98
CA PRO A 26 -8.34 -16.66 6.61
C PRO A 26 -9.45 -17.41 5.88
N PHE A 27 -10.48 -17.88 6.57
CA PHE A 27 -11.68 -18.46 5.93
C PHE A 27 -12.63 -17.38 5.42
N LYS A 28 -12.51 -16.15 5.95
CA LYS A 28 -13.32 -15.00 5.53
C LYS A 28 -12.59 -14.07 4.61
N TYR A 29 -11.27 -14.01 4.72
CA TYR A 29 -10.42 -13.09 3.98
C TYR A 29 -9.36 -13.85 3.22
N TYR A 30 -9.00 -13.40 2.04
CA TYR A 30 -7.72 -13.71 1.45
C TYR A 30 -6.78 -12.54 1.75
N ILE A 31 -5.56 -12.88 2.18
CA ILE A 31 -4.66 -11.95 2.82
C ILE A 31 -3.27 -12.14 2.22
N TYR A 32 -2.65 -11.05 1.85
CA TYR A 32 -1.22 -10.94 1.65
C TYR A 32 -0.65 -10.11 2.80
N SER A 33 0.45 -10.53 3.40
CA SER A 33 1.20 -9.76 4.39
C SER A 33 2.67 -10.11 4.33
N ASN A 34 3.54 -9.12 4.39
CA ASN A 34 4.98 -9.28 4.38
C ASN A 34 5.62 -8.29 5.36
N ASP A 35 6.34 -8.82 6.36
CA ASP A 35 7.16 -8.07 7.32
C ASP A 35 8.64 -8.04 6.91
N PHE A 36 8.96 -8.50 5.71
CA PHE A 36 10.32 -8.52 5.17
C PHE A 36 11.37 -9.19 6.07
N PHE A 37 10.99 -10.28 6.77
CA PHE A 37 11.97 -11.19 7.36
C PHE A 37 12.84 -11.84 6.31
N THR A 38 12.27 -12.00 5.11
CA THR A 38 12.93 -12.46 3.90
C THR A 38 12.46 -11.60 2.71
N TYR A 39 13.28 -11.53 1.66
CA TYR A 39 12.90 -10.88 0.41
C TYR A 39 13.25 -11.79 -0.76
N HIS A 40 12.31 -11.94 -1.67
CA HIS A 40 12.46 -12.71 -2.89
C HIS A 40 11.97 -11.86 -4.07
N ALA A 41 12.90 -11.37 -4.88
CA ALA A 41 12.60 -10.50 -6.02
C ALA A 41 11.67 -11.18 -7.04
N ASP A 42 11.69 -12.50 -7.13
CA ASP A 42 10.84 -13.29 -8.03
C ASP A 42 9.35 -13.33 -7.62
N GLU A 43 8.99 -12.88 -6.42
CA GLU A 43 7.59 -12.66 -6.03
C GLU A 43 6.98 -11.44 -6.71
N PHE A 44 7.82 -10.51 -7.20
CA PHE A 44 7.38 -9.24 -7.76
C PHE A 44 7.69 -9.12 -9.26
N THR A 45 6.88 -8.37 -9.96
CA THR A 45 7.26 -7.70 -11.19
C THR A 45 7.92 -6.40 -10.77
N ILE A 46 9.21 -6.27 -11.05
CA ILE A 46 9.99 -5.08 -10.71
C ILE A 46 10.17 -4.26 -11.98
N THR A 47 9.74 -3.00 -11.92
CA THR A 47 9.94 -2.03 -13.01
C THR A 47 11.01 -1.05 -12.56
N THR A 48 12.21 -1.22 -13.10
CA THR A 48 13.36 -0.35 -12.83
C THR A 48 13.56 0.62 -13.99
N THR A 49 13.69 1.90 -13.69
CA THR A 49 14.13 2.94 -14.64
C THR A 49 15.47 3.48 -14.17
N GLU A 50 16.46 3.48 -15.07
CA GLU A 50 17.80 3.99 -14.78
C GLU A 50 18.24 4.91 -15.92
N ASP A 51 18.55 6.16 -15.58
CA ASP A 51 19.12 7.16 -16.51
C ASP A 51 20.55 7.50 -16.08
N GLY A 52 21.52 6.99 -16.80
CA GLY A 52 22.92 7.25 -16.54
C GLY A 52 23.72 6.06 -15.99
N SER A 53 24.57 6.32 -15.00
CA SER A 53 25.45 5.31 -14.41
C SER A 53 25.06 5.00 -12.96
N GLY A 54 24.96 3.76 -12.64
CA GLY A 54 24.56 3.24 -11.33
C GLY A 54 23.63 2.07 -11.53
N SER A 55 23.13 1.52 -10.46
CA SER A 55 22.02 0.55 -10.49
C SER A 55 21.22 0.66 -9.21
N ALA A 56 19.91 0.51 -9.33
CA ALA A 56 19.04 0.32 -8.20
C ALA A 56 19.43 -0.96 -7.43
N SER A 57 19.07 -1.03 -6.18
CA SER A 57 19.32 -2.19 -5.35
C SER A 57 18.26 -2.35 -4.26
N GLU A 58 17.95 -3.60 -3.95
CA GLU A 58 17.06 -3.99 -2.87
C GLU A 58 17.80 -4.87 -1.88
N ALA A 59 17.68 -4.56 -0.61
CA ALA A 59 18.33 -5.32 0.44
C ALA A 59 17.49 -5.36 1.72
N LEU A 60 17.55 -6.50 2.42
CA LEU A 60 17.03 -6.53 3.79
C LEU A 60 17.91 -5.64 4.66
N THR A 61 17.28 -4.83 5.51
CA THR A 61 17.97 -3.99 6.47
C THR A 61 17.61 -4.34 7.90
N SER A 62 18.52 -4.02 8.84
CA SER A 62 18.33 -4.36 10.26
C SER A 62 17.32 -3.44 10.90
N LEU A 63 16.12 -3.94 11.07
CA LEU A 63 15.04 -3.34 11.84
C LEU A 63 14.38 -4.45 12.68
N ALA A 64 13.84 -4.11 13.84
CA ALA A 64 13.06 -5.07 14.62
C ALA A 64 11.79 -5.42 13.84
N GLY A 65 11.61 -6.68 13.47
CA GLY A 65 10.54 -7.14 12.58
C GLY A 65 11.01 -7.39 11.14
N GLY A 66 12.18 -6.86 10.73
CA GLY A 66 12.66 -6.89 9.35
C GLY A 66 12.29 -5.60 8.61
N ALA A 67 12.94 -5.32 7.50
CA ALA A 67 12.54 -4.27 6.55
C ALA A 67 13.25 -4.46 5.22
N LEU A 68 12.61 -4.02 4.14
CA LEU A 68 13.18 -3.91 2.81
C LEU A 68 13.68 -2.48 2.58
N LEU A 69 14.95 -2.33 2.25
CA LEU A 69 15.54 -1.07 1.77
C LEU A 69 15.64 -1.11 0.26
N VAL A 70 14.93 -0.22 -0.41
CA VAL A 70 15.05 0.06 -1.84
C VAL A 70 15.93 1.30 -2.00
N THR A 71 16.90 1.23 -2.90
CA THR A 71 17.83 2.34 -3.18
C THR A 71 17.91 2.53 -4.69
N ASN A 72 17.46 3.68 -5.20
CA ASN A 72 17.60 4.02 -6.60
C ASN A 72 19.03 4.46 -6.92
N ALA A 73 19.43 4.37 -8.18
CA ALA A 73 20.64 5.07 -8.67
C ALA A 73 20.46 6.60 -8.57
N ALA A 74 21.45 7.38 -8.96
CA ALA A 74 21.46 8.83 -8.70
C ALA A 74 20.94 9.69 -9.86
N GLY A 75 20.40 9.11 -10.92
CA GLY A 75 19.78 9.85 -12.01
C GLY A 75 18.46 10.52 -11.59
N ASP A 76 18.11 11.60 -12.27
CA ASP A 76 16.76 12.17 -12.17
C ASP A 76 15.76 11.20 -12.80
N ASN A 77 14.63 10.97 -12.14
CA ASN A 77 13.60 9.98 -12.51
C ASN A 77 14.08 8.49 -12.48
N ASP A 78 15.24 8.17 -11.91
CA ASP A 78 15.56 6.79 -11.60
C ASP A 78 14.53 6.23 -10.61
N ALA A 79 14.06 5.01 -10.87
CA ALA A 79 12.91 4.45 -10.14
C ALA A 79 13.03 2.94 -9.96
N ASP A 80 12.44 2.45 -8.85
CA ASP A 80 12.18 1.05 -8.61
C ASP A 80 10.75 0.87 -8.07
N PHE A 81 9.91 0.22 -8.87
CA PHE A 81 8.53 -0.11 -8.50
C PHE A 81 8.33 -1.62 -8.46
N PHE A 82 7.64 -2.07 -7.43
CA PHE A 82 7.37 -3.48 -7.13
C PHE A 82 5.88 -3.75 -7.20
N GLN A 83 5.49 -4.71 -8.00
CA GLN A 83 4.12 -5.18 -8.11
C GLN A 83 4.08 -6.69 -7.87
N LEU A 84 3.36 -7.14 -6.84
CA LEU A 84 3.26 -8.58 -6.52
C LEU A 84 2.73 -9.34 -7.73
N LYS A 85 3.40 -10.43 -8.10
CA LYS A 85 2.98 -11.23 -9.25
C LYS A 85 1.59 -11.83 -9.05
N GLY A 86 0.73 -11.59 -10.02
CA GLY A 86 -0.66 -12.01 -10.01
C GLY A 86 -1.58 -11.00 -9.34
N GLU A 87 -2.47 -10.44 -10.15
CA GLU A 87 -3.54 -9.57 -9.69
C GLU A 87 -4.59 -10.42 -8.98
N SER A 88 -4.72 -10.23 -7.67
CA SER A 88 -5.50 -11.13 -6.80
C SER A 88 -6.49 -10.40 -5.91
N PHE A 89 -6.48 -9.07 -5.91
CA PHE A 89 -7.34 -8.24 -5.08
C PHE A 89 -8.37 -7.56 -5.95
N LYS A 90 -9.65 -7.89 -5.74
CA LYS A 90 -10.76 -7.28 -6.48
C LYS A 90 -11.66 -6.52 -5.52
N TYR A 91 -12.00 -5.30 -5.91
CA TYR A 91 -13.02 -4.54 -5.23
C TYR A 91 -14.40 -5.17 -5.49
N ASP A 92 -15.18 -5.29 -4.42
CA ASP A 92 -16.59 -5.67 -4.44
C ASP A 92 -17.36 -4.74 -3.48
N SER A 93 -18.36 -4.05 -3.98
CA SER A 93 -19.13 -3.08 -3.20
C SER A 93 -19.83 -3.66 -1.98
N THR A 94 -19.89 -4.99 -1.84
CA THR A 94 -20.53 -5.70 -0.73
C THR A 94 -19.55 -6.25 0.30
N LYS A 95 -18.23 -6.13 0.06
CA LYS A 95 -17.17 -6.79 0.82
C LYS A 95 -16.18 -5.78 1.39
N ASN A 96 -15.67 -6.09 2.58
CA ASN A 96 -14.60 -5.30 3.16
C ASN A 96 -13.28 -5.50 2.41
N MET A 97 -12.53 -4.41 2.22
CA MET A 97 -11.17 -4.40 1.67
C MET A 97 -10.26 -3.58 2.58
N PHE A 98 -9.05 -4.06 2.81
CA PHE A 98 -8.06 -3.42 3.66
C PHE A 98 -6.71 -3.37 2.96
N PHE A 99 -6.01 -2.28 3.20
CA PHE A 99 -4.59 -2.15 2.89
C PHE A 99 -3.90 -1.43 4.04
N LYS A 100 -2.71 -1.84 4.40
CA LYS A 100 -1.85 -1.11 5.35
C LYS A 100 -0.39 -1.32 4.99
N ALA A 101 0.41 -0.26 5.11
CA ALA A 101 1.86 -0.30 4.96
C ALA A 101 2.51 0.68 5.93
N ARG A 102 3.77 0.40 6.31
CA ARG A 102 4.62 1.30 7.07
C ARG A 102 5.94 1.48 6.34
N PHE A 103 6.26 2.71 6.03
CA PHE A 103 7.46 3.03 5.27
C PHE A 103 8.06 4.38 5.69
N LYS A 104 9.28 4.64 5.24
CA LYS A 104 9.91 5.95 5.25
C LYS A 104 10.74 6.16 3.99
N VAL A 105 11.01 7.41 3.66
CA VAL A 105 11.92 7.81 2.59
C VAL A 105 12.99 8.76 3.12
N ASN A 106 14.15 8.79 2.48
CA ASN A 106 15.24 9.68 2.90
C ASN A 106 15.04 11.15 2.48
N ASP A 107 14.15 11.41 1.53
CA ASP A 107 13.84 12.76 1.04
C ASP A 107 12.36 12.81 0.66
N ALA A 108 11.56 13.37 1.55
CA ALA A 108 10.12 13.44 1.38
C ALA A 108 9.68 14.46 0.31
N THR A 109 10.54 15.41 -0.04
CA THR A 109 10.20 16.46 -1.01
C THR A 109 10.59 16.10 -2.43
N GLN A 110 11.73 15.43 -2.62
CA GLN A 110 12.30 15.13 -3.93
C GLN A 110 12.22 13.64 -4.28
N SER A 111 11.09 13.00 -3.96
CA SER A 111 10.78 11.63 -4.36
C SER A 111 9.32 11.51 -4.76
N ASP A 112 9.02 10.69 -5.76
CA ASP A 112 7.68 10.21 -6.05
C ASP A 112 7.49 8.86 -5.40
N ILE A 113 6.31 8.60 -4.85
CA ILE A 113 6.00 7.39 -4.09
C ILE A 113 4.66 6.83 -4.54
N VAL A 114 4.60 5.52 -4.68
CA VAL A 114 3.34 4.78 -4.82
C VAL A 114 3.26 3.72 -3.74
N MET A 115 2.08 3.55 -3.14
CA MET A 115 1.81 2.55 -2.11
C MET A 115 0.33 2.16 -2.11
N GLY A 116 -0.03 0.93 -2.51
CA GLY A 116 -1.43 0.53 -2.56
C GLY A 116 -1.74 -0.71 -3.36
N LEU A 117 -2.89 -0.69 -4.00
CA LEU A 117 -3.38 -1.71 -4.91
C LEU A 117 -3.58 -1.11 -6.29
N GLN A 118 -2.92 -1.65 -7.31
CA GLN A 118 -3.00 -1.18 -8.69
C GLN A 118 -3.06 -2.37 -9.64
N ILE A 119 -3.46 -2.17 -10.89
CA ILE A 119 -3.17 -3.14 -11.95
C ILE A 119 -1.66 -3.24 -12.16
N THR A 120 -1.20 -4.33 -12.75
CA THR A 120 0.22 -4.46 -13.15
C THR A 120 0.49 -3.53 -14.33
N ASP A 121 1.34 -2.53 -14.13
CA ASP A 121 1.67 -1.51 -15.13
C ASP A 121 3.18 -1.26 -15.16
N THR A 122 3.69 -0.87 -16.31
CA THR A 122 5.08 -0.41 -16.48
C THR A 122 5.29 1.04 -16.02
N SER A 123 4.23 1.76 -15.69
CA SER A 123 4.21 3.15 -15.23
C SER A 123 3.36 3.29 -13.97
N PRO A 124 3.76 2.74 -12.81
CA PRO A 124 2.92 2.72 -11.61
C PRO A 124 2.49 4.09 -11.07
N LEU A 125 3.25 5.17 -11.35
CA LEU A 125 2.86 6.55 -11.03
C LEU A 125 1.75 7.09 -11.94
N ALA A 126 1.49 6.45 -13.07
CA ALA A 126 0.46 6.81 -14.04
C ALA A 126 -0.43 5.60 -14.37
N THR A 127 -0.71 4.78 -13.37
CA THR A 127 -1.60 3.61 -13.52
C THR A 127 -2.98 4.05 -13.98
N THR A 128 -3.68 3.20 -14.71
CA THR A 128 -5.05 3.49 -15.17
C THR A 128 -6.12 3.02 -14.20
N ASP A 129 -5.78 2.10 -13.30
CA ASP A 129 -6.71 1.51 -12.35
C ASP A 129 -6.00 1.20 -11.02
N GLY A 130 -6.58 1.65 -9.92
CA GLY A 130 -6.01 1.42 -8.60
C GLY A 130 -6.74 2.08 -7.43
N ILE A 131 -6.31 1.71 -6.23
CA ILE A 131 -6.70 2.29 -4.94
C ILE A 131 -5.39 2.42 -4.15
N PHE A 132 -4.83 3.62 -4.08
CA PHE A 132 -3.45 3.78 -3.64
C PHE A 132 -3.16 5.15 -3.05
N PHE A 133 -2.07 5.23 -2.31
CA PHE A 133 -1.43 6.45 -1.88
C PHE A 133 -0.37 6.84 -2.91
N GLN A 134 -0.31 8.12 -3.24
CA GLN A 134 0.72 8.68 -4.11
C GLN A 134 1.25 9.97 -3.49
N LYS A 135 2.51 10.23 -3.75
CA LYS A 135 3.18 11.48 -3.44
C LYS A 135 4.05 11.84 -4.64
N ASP A 136 3.85 13.01 -5.18
CA ASP A 136 4.63 13.53 -6.30
C ASP A 136 5.79 14.41 -5.80
N ASP A 137 6.88 14.52 -6.55
CA ASP A 137 8.01 15.36 -6.19
C ASP A 137 7.65 16.85 -6.16
N GLY A 138 8.50 17.67 -5.52
CA GLY A 138 8.31 19.11 -5.36
C GLY A 138 7.63 19.52 -4.06
N ASP A 139 6.88 18.65 -3.40
CA ASP A 139 6.39 18.85 -2.04
C ASP A 139 6.43 17.53 -1.23
N ALA A 140 5.97 17.55 0.02
CA ALA A 140 5.94 16.38 0.89
C ALA A 140 4.52 15.88 1.16
N ASN A 141 3.52 16.33 0.41
CA ASN A 141 2.14 15.96 0.63
C ASN A 141 1.84 14.57 0.08
N LEU A 142 1.19 13.76 0.88
CA LEU A 142 0.69 12.46 0.51
C LEU A 142 -0.78 12.57 0.12
N ASP A 143 -1.14 12.00 -1.01
CA ASP A 143 -2.49 11.94 -1.53
C ASP A 143 -3.02 10.50 -1.50
N PHE A 144 -4.34 10.37 -1.52
CA PHE A 144 -5.02 9.09 -1.68
C PHE A 144 -5.88 9.13 -2.94
N HIS A 145 -5.70 8.15 -3.80
CA HIS A 145 -6.35 8.05 -5.11
C HIS A 145 -7.21 6.80 -5.24
N ILE A 146 -8.33 6.98 -5.91
CA ILE A 146 -9.15 5.91 -6.46
C ILE A 146 -9.25 6.18 -7.95
N GLU A 147 -8.78 5.27 -8.77
CA GLU A 147 -8.69 5.45 -10.21
C GLU A 147 -9.27 4.28 -10.97
N LYS A 148 -10.06 4.58 -12.01
CA LYS A 148 -10.65 3.62 -12.94
C LYS A 148 -10.61 4.18 -14.34
N ASP A 149 -10.12 3.37 -15.30
CA ASP A 149 -10.05 3.74 -16.72
C ASP A 149 -9.40 5.14 -16.92
N SER A 150 -8.30 5.44 -16.19
CA SER A 150 -7.60 6.72 -16.18
C SER A 150 -8.47 7.91 -15.72
N THR A 151 -9.49 7.64 -14.91
CA THR A 151 -10.31 8.69 -14.28
C THR A 151 -10.21 8.58 -12.77
N GLN A 152 -9.73 9.64 -12.14
CA GLN A 152 -9.32 9.68 -10.76
C GLN A 152 -10.33 10.40 -9.86
N THR A 153 -10.38 9.98 -8.60
CA THR A 153 -11.03 10.68 -7.49
C THR A 153 -10.04 10.76 -6.35
N ASP A 154 -9.76 11.99 -5.85
CA ASP A 154 -8.64 12.25 -4.97
C ASP A 154 -9.07 12.77 -3.60
N ASN A 155 -8.28 12.41 -2.59
CA ASN A 155 -8.18 13.11 -1.32
C ASN A 155 -6.75 13.64 -1.21
N THR A 156 -6.56 14.92 -1.48
CA THR A 156 -5.24 15.54 -1.54
C THR A 156 -4.73 16.01 -0.19
N ALA A 157 -3.40 15.98 0.00
CA ALA A 157 -2.70 16.44 1.19
C ALA A 157 -3.24 15.83 2.50
N ILE A 158 -3.51 14.51 2.48
CA ILE A 158 -4.00 13.78 3.65
C ILE A 158 -2.96 13.69 4.77
N ALA A 159 -1.69 13.83 4.44
CA ALA A 159 -0.56 13.91 5.35
C ALA A 159 0.58 14.70 4.72
N THR A 160 1.53 15.14 5.55
CA THR A 160 2.83 15.67 5.10
C THR A 160 3.92 14.75 5.63
N LEU A 161 4.68 14.16 4.72
CA LEU A 161 5.78 13.27 5.06
C LEU A 161 6.97 14.07 5.60
N SER A 162 7.88 13.38 6.29
CA SER A 162 9.14 13.95 6.78
C SER A 162 10.30 13.00 6.48
N ASP A 163 11.45 13.56 6.13
CA ASP A 163 12.65 12.79 5.83
C ASP A 163 12.97 11.81 6.97
N ASP A 164 13.35 10.60 6.59
CA ASP A 164 13.76 9.52 7.49
C ASP A 164 12.77 9.17 8.62
N THR A 165 11.51 9.60 8.48
CA THR A 165 10.46 9.36 9.48
C THR A 165 9.47 8.32 8.98
N PHE A 166 9.27 7.24 9.75
CA PHE A 166 8.26 6.24 9.42
C PHE A 166 6.86 6.82 9.51
N VAL A 167 6.04 6.44 8.55
CA VAL A 167 4.61 6.72 8.49
C VAL A 167 3.84 5.42 8.27
N ASP A 168 2.74 5.25 8.97
CA ASP A 168 1.77 4.18 8.75
C ASP A 168 0.64 4.72 7.86
N VAL A 169 0.40 4.11 6.72
CA VAL A 169 -0.73 4.44 5.84
C VAL A 169 -1.67 3.26 5.73
N ALA A 170 -2.97 3.51 5.75
CA ALA A 170 -3.95 2.45 5.56
C ALA A 170 -5.23 2.97 4.93
N PHE A 171 -5.92 2.10 4.22
CA PHE A 171 -7.33 2.32 3.89
C PHE A 171 -8.18 1.10 4.25
N HIS A 172 -9.43 1.37 4.56
CA HIS A 172 -10.47 0.38 4.78
C HIS A 172 -11.71 0.76 3.99
N TYR A 173 -12.06 -0.07 3.01
CA TYR A 173 -13.40 0.00 2.41
C TYR A 173 -14.40 -0.71 3.30
N ASP A 174 -15.39 0.04 3.76
CA ASP A 174 -16.52 -0.46 4.54
C ASP A 174 -17.80 -0.42 3.69
N PRO A 175 -18.35 -1.57 3.27
CA PRO A 175 -19.57 -1.61 2.46
C PRO A 175 -20.80 -1.04 3.19
N LYS A 176 -20.73 -0.89 4.52
CA LYS A 176 -21.78 -0.30 5.35
C LYS A 176 -21.52 1.15 5.71
N GLY A 177 -20.35 1.70 5.32
CA GLY A 177 -20.01 3.11 5.45
C GLY A 177 -20.98 4.01 4.71
N ASN A 178 -20.93 5.32 4.95
CA ASN A 178 -21.78 6.31 4.29
C ASN A 178 -23.27 5.89 4.21
N ASN A 179 -23.86 5.53 5.35
CA ASN A 179 -25.26 5.08 5.47
C ASN A 179 -25.60 3.86 4.58
N GLY A 180 -24.65 2.96 4.36
CA GLY A 180 -24.85 1.74 3.57
C GLY A 180 -24.56 1.90 2.08
N SER A 181 -24.03 3.04 1.65
CA SER A 181 -23.58 3.28 0.27
C SER A 181 -22.12 2.89 0.04
N GLY A 182 -21.40 2.53 1.10
CA GLY A 182 -19.97 2.24 1.11
C GLY A 182 -19.12 3.49 1.22
N SER A 183 -17.95 3.35 1.82
CA SER A 183 -16.92 4.40 1.86
C SER A 183 -15.54 3.83 2.11
N PHE A 184 -14.50 4.53 1.67
CA PHE A 184 -13.12 4.30 2.10
C PHE A 184 -12.80 5.21 3.28
N ARG A 185 -12.39 4.64 4.39
CA ARG A 185 -11.75 5.37 5.49
C ARG A 185 -10.25 5.32 5.30
N ILE A 186 -9.62 6.46 5.34
CA ILE A 186 -8.20 6.66 5.08
C ILE A 186 -7.53 7.01 6.40
N PHE A 187 -6.44 6.31 6.70
CA PHE A 187 -5.72 6.43 7.96
C PHE A 187 -4.27 6.80 7.71
N VAL A 188 -3.75 7.67 8.56
CA VAL A 188 -2.33 7.96 8.69
C VAL A 188 -1.98 7.88 10.18
N ASP A 189 -0.96 7.10 10.53
CA ASP A 189 -0.54 6.82 11.91
C ASP A 189 -1.72 6.40 12.82
N ASP A 190 -2.55 5.46 12.30
CA ASP A 190 -3.75 4.92 12.91
C ASP A 190 -4.90 5.93 13.16
N ALA A 191 -4.74 7.20 12.78
CA ALA A 191 -5.80 8.20 12.85
C ALA A 191 -6.56 8.28 11.52
N ILE A 192 -7.91 8.39 11.56
CA ILE A 192 -8.71 8.67 10.36
C ILE A 192 -8.42 10.11 9.93
N VAL A 193 -7.88 10.29 8.73
CA VAL A 193 -7.55 11.60 8.16
C VAL A 193 -8.55 12.03 7.09
N ALA A 194 -9.20 11.08 6.42
CA ALA A 194 -10.21 11.37 5.41
C ALA A 194 -11.21 10.20 5.27
N GLU A 195 -12.37 10.49 4.69
CA GLU A 195 -13.34 9.51 4.23
C GLU A 195 -13.74 9.83 2.79
N GLN A 196 -13.53 8.86 1.88
CA GLN A 196 -13.94 8.99 0.49
C GLN A 196 -15.27 8.28 0.27
N THR A 197 -16.28 9.05 -0.12
CA THR A 197 -17.65 8.58 -0.35
C THR A 197 -18.07 8.62 -1.82
N THR A 198 -17.28 9.26 -2.68
CA THR A 198 -17.48 9.25 -4.13
C THR A 198 -16.79 8.00 -4.70
N LEU A 199 -17.56 7.01 -5.09
CA LEU A 199 -17.07 5.68 -5.49
C LEU A 199 -17.17 5.44 -7.00
N THR A 200 -17.43 6.46 -7.80
CA THR A 200 -17.64 6.34 -9.25
C THR A 200 -16.42 5.78 -9.98
N ASN A 201 -15.24 6.12 -9.49
CA ASN A 201 -13.96 5.74 -10.12
C ASN A 201 -13.25 4.60 -9.37
N VAL A 202 -14.00 3.78 -8.62
CA VAL A 202 -13.43 2.56 -8.03
C VAL A 202 -13.30 1.49 -9.13
N PRO A 203 -12.12 0.86 -9.30
CA PRO A 203 -11.90 -0.19 -10.30
C PRO A 203 -12.64 -1.48 -9.88
N ASP A 204 -13.87 -1.65 -10.36
CA ASP A 204 -14.75 -2.78 -10.06
C ASP A 204 -14.71 -3.89 -11.12
N ASN A 205 -14.11 -3.60 -12.26
CA ASN A 205 -13.97 -4.49 -13.42
C ASN A 205 -12.60 -5.20 -13.49
N GLU A 206 -11.60 -4.70 -12.78
CA GLU A 206 -10.22 -5.21 -12.79
C GLU A 206 -9.86 -5.89 -11.46
N GLU A 207 -8.96 -6.87 -11.52
CA GLU A 207 -8.21 -7.37 -10.38
C GLU A 207 -6.96 -6.51 -10.19
N LEU A 208 -6.59 -6.24 -8.92
CA LEU A 208 -5.47 -5.41 -8.53
C LEU A 208 -4.39 -6.25 -7.87
N THR A 209 -3.18 -5.71 -7.80
CA THR A 209 -2.07 -6.29 -7.05
C THR A 209 -1.46 -5.28 -6.07
N VAL A 210 -0.77 -5.81 -5.04
CA VAL A 210 0.00 -4.98 -4.12
C VAL A 210 1.14 -4.30 -4.87
N SER A 211 1.16 -2.97 -4.83
CA SER A 211 2.13 -2.13 -5.54
C SER A 211 2.79 -1.16 -4.57
N PHE A 212 4.09 -0.99 -4.67
CA PHE A 212 4.86 0.01 -3.94
C PHE A 212 6.13 0.39 -4.70
N GLY A 213 6.67 1.55 -4.43
CA GLY A 213 7.95 1.95 -5.02
C GLY A 213 8.23 3.43 -4.88
N ILE A 214 9.40 3.80 -5.36
CA ILE A 214 9.95 5.15 -5.27
C ILE A 214 10.63 5.55 -6.57
N GLN A 215 10.45 6.81 -6.97
CA GLN A 215 11.19 7.46 -8.04
C GLN A 215 11.93 8.69 -7.50
N ASN A 216 13.08 9.00 -8.08
CA ASN A 216 13.82 10.22 -7.75
C ASN A 216 13.17 11.44 -8.41
N GLY A 217 12.83 12.45 -7.63
CA GLY A 217 12.40 13.75 -8.15
C GLY A 217 13.56 14.74 -8.36
N ALA A 218 14.81 14.28 -8.25
CA ALA A 218 16.01 15.05 -8.51
C ALA A 218 17.20 14.11 -8.73
N ALA A 219 18.27 14.61 -9.37
CA ALA A 219 19.49 13.87 -9.67
C ALA A 219 20.30 13.52 -8.39
N ALA A 220 19.71 12.73 -7.52
CA ALA A 220 20.32 12.19 -6.30
C ALA A 220 19.59 10.92 -5.88
N ALA A 221 20.33 9.90 -5.46
CA ALA A 221 19.76 8.62 -5.03
C ALA A 221 18.73 8.80 -3.91
N LYS A 222 17.54 8.29 -4.13
CA LYS A 222 16.49 8.22 -3.11
C LYS A 222 16.37 6.81 -2.58
N THR A 223 15.91 6.71 -1.33
CA THR A 223 15.69 5.44 -0.68
C THR A 223 14.32 5.35 -0.04
N MET A 224 13.70 4.18 -0.14
CA MET A 224 12.52 3.81 0.62
C MET A 224 12.87 2.65 1.55
N THR A 225 12.52 2.77 2.82
CA THR A 225 12.55 1.64 3.76
C THR A 225 11.12 1.22 4.04
N LEU A 226 10.76 0.01 3.66
CA LEU A 226 9.43 -0.58 3.89
C LEU A 226 9.52 -1.58 5.04
N ASP A 227 8.83 -1.31 6.15
CA ASP A 227 8.79 -2.13 7.36
C ASP A 227 7.83 -3.30 7.18
N PHE A 228 6.57 -3.00 6.81
CA PHE A 228 5.61 -4.03 6.45
C PHE A 228 4.60 -3.54 5.40
N ILE A 229 3.95 -4.51 4.74
CA ILE A 229 2.85 -4.26 3.83
C ILE A 229 1.80 -5.37 3.94
N MET A 230 0.53 -5.01 3.93
CA MET A 230 -0.59 -5.95 4.03
C MET A 230 -1.75 -5.51 3.15
N ALA A 231 -2.37 -6.48 2.49
CA ALA A 231 -3.66 -6.32 1.81
C ALA A 231 -4.59 -7.47 2.17
N ALA A 232 -5.88 -7.21 2.33
CA ALA A 232 -6.88 -8.23 2.61
C ALA A 232 -8.24 -7.86 2.03
N VAL A 233 -8.93 -8.85 1.47
CA VAL A 233 -10.30 -8.69 0.97
C VAL A 233 -11.18 -9.82 1.49
N GLU A 234 -12.41 -9.50 1.83
CA GLU A 234 -13.43 -10.47 2.26
C GLU A 234 -13.79 -11.39 1.09
N ARG A 235 -13.96 -12.72 1.40
CA ARG A 235 -14.26 -13.77 0.40
C ARG A 235 -15.70 -13.77 -0.10
#